data_0f08f6713144ee8c475a6fbf459ca0ec
#
_entry.id   0f08f6713144ee8c475a6fbf459ca0ec
#
_cell.length_a   1.000
_cell.length_b   1.000
_cell.length_c   1.000
_cell.angle_alpha   90.00
_cell.angle_beta   90.00
_cell.angle_gamma   90.00
#
_symmetry.space_group_name_H-M   'P 1'
#
loop_
_entity.id
_entity.type
_entity.pdbx_description
1 polymer ?
#
loop_
_entity_poly.entity_id
_entity_poly.type
_entity_poly.pdbx_seq_one_letter_code
_entity_poly.pdbx_strand_id
1 'polypeptide(L)'
;MPGWHGPFLFPLPQKVSPMIDHTYLQKGLLATARSHQAGSMAGHLGASVLAGYYLGEDYPDLPKAVMEGIQGELQRIIQGEEALWTSIAKTGIGARELFAEDGAAEWLASPQGDPEDMVLALSHHGQQLKQSGHNTIFAALALRALKDHPELATQKIVHGLKRLMQQFDQAPPGRGYFGKAQGWLTGNQITLDASQKRTPFISMDQAIQEVMELFAREVIQRRQGFGGWFHLINHTAALQSLHHMGWESQCQLGLKTLQQHLEYYLALPDLTDELGSLQRASVDPRQSAYWQGSYRQSSQWSGWLTHRIKTMHGFYQLRESLNEDGLRQACDHAFLYLMA
;
A
#
# COMPACT_ATOMS: atom_id res chain seq x y z
N MET A 1 39.27 -53.75 -24.18
CA MET A 1 39.08 -52.32 -24.39
C MET A 1 37.86 -51.89 -23.57
N PRO A 2 38.01 -51.12 -22.50
CA PRO A 2 36.87 -50.62 -21.73
C PRO A 2 36.30 -49.34 -22.37
N GLY A 3 34.97 -49.33 -22.53
CA GLY A 3 34.24 -48.22 -23.12
C GLY A 3 34.23 -46.98 -22.24
N TRP A 4 34.46 -45.83 -22.83
CA TRP A 4 34.31 -44.51 -22.23
C TRP A 4 32.81 -44.20 -22.06
N HIS A 5 32.36 -44.09 -20.78
CA HIS A 5 31.08 -43.46 -20.46
C HIS A 5 31.32 -41.96 -20.36
N GLY A 6 30.79 -41.20 -21.30
CA GLY A 6 30.81 -39.73 -21.25
C GLY A 6 30.01 -39.21 -20.06
N PRO A 7 30.30 -37.97 -19.59
CA PRO A 7 29.61 -37.40 -18.42
C PRO A 7 28.12 -37.16 -18.71
N PHE A 8 27.25 -37.67 -17.85
CA PHE A 8 25.84 -37.34 -17.84
C PHE A 8 25.69 -35.85 -17.51
N LEU A 9 25.38 -35.03 -18.50
CA LEU A 9 24.95 -33.66 -18.31
C LEU A 9 23.52 -33.71 -17.73
N PHE A 10 23.40 -33.47 -16.43
CA PHE A 10 22.11 -33.15 -15.81
C PHE A 10 21.63 -31.81 -16.41
N PRO A 11 20.41 -31.74 -16.94
CA PRO A 11 19.86 -30.45 -17.37
C PRO A 11 19.84 -29.52 -16.16
N LEU A 12 20.40 -28.32 -16.31
CA LEU A 12 20.29 -27.25 -15.31
C LEU A 12 18.80 -27.02 -15.08
N PRO A 13 18.36 -26.83 -13.81
CA PRO A 13 16.97 -26.53 -13.54
C PRO A 13 16.59 -25.29 -14.35
N GLN A 14 15.56 -25.42 -15.18
CA GLN A 14 14.97 -24.28 -15.87
C GLN A 14 14.51 -23.32 -14.79
N LYS A 15 15.02 -22.07 -14.79
CA LYS A 15 14.48 -20.99 -13.98
C LYS A 15 13.01 -20.85 -14.38
N VAL A 16 12.12 -21.33 -13.54
CA VAL A 16 10.69 -21.02 -13.66
C VAL A 16 10.58 -19.52 -13.50
N SER A 17 10.10 -18.81 -14.51
CA SER A 17 9.86 -17.37 -14.41
C SER A 17 8.95 -17.11 -13.21
N PRO A 18 9.23 -16.09 -12.39
CA PRO A 18 8.38 -15.75 -11.26
C PRO A 18 6.95 -15.50 -11.76
N MET A 19 5.97 -15.96 -11.00
CA MET A 19 4.56 -15.86 -11.37
C MET A 19 4.07 -14.42 -11.43
N ILE A 20 4.59 -13.57 -10.51
CA ILE A 20 4.42 -12.11 -10.51
C ILE A 20 5.76 -11.53 -10.96
N ASP A 21 5.88 -11.28 -12.25
CA ASP A 21 7.11 -10.85 -12.89
C ASP A 21 7.20 -9.33 -13.10
N HIS A 22 8.28 -8.87 -13.71
CA HIS A 22 8.54 -7.47 -14.04
C HIS A 22 7.43 -6.79 -14.83
N THR A 23 6.55 -7.53 -15.51
CA THR A 23 5.40 -6.96 -16.22
C THR A 23 4.42 -6.31 -15.25
N TYR A 24 4.23 -6.89 -14.06
CA TYR A 24 3.41 -6.29 -13.01
C TYR A 24 4.03 -5.01 -12.45
N LEU A 25 5.36 -4.97 -12.27
CA LEU A 25 6.06 -3.76 -11.87
C LEU A 25 5.80 -2.62 -12.86
N GLN A 26 6.05 -2.87 -14.16
CA GLN A 26 5.83 -1.87 -15.21
C GLN A 26 4.37 -1.41 -15.26
N LYS A 27 3.41 -2.34 -15.24
CA LYS A 27 1.98 -2.01 -15.23
C LYS A 27 1.59 -1.18 -14.00
N GLY A 28 2.05 -1.57 -12.82
CA GLY A 28 1.80 -0.83 -11.58
C GLY A 28 2.36 0.58 -11.59
N LEU A 29 3.62 0.73 -12.04
CA LEU A 29 4.28 2.03 -12.11
C LEU A 29 3.61 2.96 -13.13
N LEU A 30 3.33 2.47 -14.35
CA LEU A 30 2.63 3.23 -15.39
C LEU A 30 1.24 3.66 -14.94
N ALA A 31 0.46 2.75 -14.33
CA ALA A 31 -0.87 3.07 -13.83
C ALA A 31 -0.80 4.10 -12.69
N THR A 32 0.19 4.02 -11.79
CA THR A 32 0.41 5.03 -10.75
C THR A 32 0.74 6.39 -11.36
N ALA A 33 1.66 6.43 -12.33
CA ALA A 33 2.04 7.67 -13.01
C ALA A 33 0.87 8.29 -13.80
N ARG A 34 0.02 7.49 -14.43
CA ARG A 34 -1.17 7.94 -15.17
C ARG A 34 -2.34 8.36 -14.27
N SER A 35 -2.34 7.96 -13.01
CA SER A 35 -3.45 8.17 -12.07
C SER A 35 -3.87 9.62 -11.92
N HIS A 36 -2.93 10.58 -12.08
CA HIS A 36 -3.25 12.02 -12.04
C HIS A 36 -4.34 12.42 -13.07
N GLN A 37 -4.54 11.66 -14.13
CA GLN A 37 -5.55 11.92 -15.16
C GLN A 37 -6.96 11.53 -14.67
N ALA A 38 -7.06 10.57 -13.75
CA ALA A 38 -8.32 10.08 -13.19
C ALA A 38 -8.64 10.66 -11.79
N GLY A 39 -7.65 11.28 -11.15
CA GLY A 39 -7.74 11.83 -9.80
C GLY A 39 -6.79 11.13 -8.82
N SER A 40 -6.43 11.82 -7.73
CA SER A 40 -5.43 11.34 -6.76
C SER A 40 -5.72 9.94 -6.22
N MET A 41 -7.00 9.61 -5.99
CA MET A 41 -7.38 8.31 -5.43
C MET A 41 -7.22 7.14 -6.42
N ALA A 42 -7.13 7.41 -7.71
CA ALA A 42 -6.84 6.39 -8.73
C ALA A 42 -5.45 5.76 -8.56
N GLY A 43 -4.54 6.43 -7.83
CA GLY A 43 -3.25 5.88 -7.41
C GLY A 43 -3.37 4.54 -6.65
N HIS A 44 -4.52 4.25 -6.03
CA HIS A 44 -4.78 2.95 -5.40
C HIS A 44 -4.53 1.76 -6.34
N LEU A 45 -4.96 1.87 -7.60
CA LEU A 45 -4.89 0.79 -8.56
C LEU A 45 -3.43 0.41 -8.87
N GLY A 46 -2.63 1.38 -9.31
CA GLY A 46 -1.23 1.15 -9.63
C GLY A 46 -0.38 0.77 -8.41
N ALA A 47 -0.56 1.49 -7.29
CA ALA A 47 0.14 1.21 -6.04
C ALA A 47 -0.13 -0.21 -5.50
N SER A 48 -1.33 -0.75 -5.72
CA SER A 48 -1.64 -2.13 -5.30
C SER A 48 -0.94 -3.17 -6.16
N VAL A 49 -0.81 -2.90 -7.45
CA VAL A 49 -0.07 -3.78 -8.36
C VAL A 49 1.44 -3.74 -8.03
N LEU A 50 2.00 -2.57 -7.72
CA LEU A 50 3.38 -2.46 -7.20
C LEU A 50 3.57 -3.24 -5.89
N ALA A 51 2.67 -3.08 -4.93
CA ALA A 51 2.75 -3.82 -3.67
C ALA A 51 2.65 -5.34 -3.88
N GLY A 52 1.83 -5.80 -4.83
CA GLY A 52 1.74 -7.21 -5.19
C GLY A 52 3.00 -7.74 -5.87
N TYR A 53 3.65 -6.94 -6.71
CA TYR A 53 4.97 -7.27 -7.26
C TYR A 53 6.00 -7.45 -6.14
N TYR A 54 6.05 -6.50 -5.19
CA TYR A 54 6.99 -6.59 -4.06
C TYR A 54 6.66 -7.72 -3.07
N LEU A 55 5.42 -8.16 -2.95
CA LEU A 55 5.12 -9.39 -2.22
C LEU A 55 5.82 -10.60 -2.84
N GLY A 56 5.93 -10.65 -4.16
CA GLY A 56 6.67 -11.70 -4.86
C GLY A 56 8.18 -11.61 -4.71
N GLU A 57 8.73 -10.39 -4.76
CA GLU A 57 10.17 -10.16 -4.67
C GLU A 57 10.70 -10.32 -3.24
N ASP A 58 9.99 -9.74 -2.26
CA ASP A 58 10.43 -9.72 -0.86
C ASP A 58 10.17 -11.05 -0.14
N TYR A 59 9.17 -11.83 -0.59
CA TYR A 59 8.73 -13.07 0.06
C TYR A 59 8.69 -14.25 -0.92
N PRO A 60 9.83 -14.62 -1.55
CA PRO A 60 9.89 -15.67 -2.57
C PRO A 60 9.53 -17.07 -2.02
N ASP A 61 9.59 -17.25 -0.71
CA ASP A 61 9.25 -18.52 -0.03
C ASP A 61 7.75 -18.69 0.24
N LEU A 62 6.90 -17.72 -0.13
CA LEU A 62 5.46 -17.89 -0.04
C LEU A 62 5.00 -19.09 -0.88
N PRO A 63 4.08 -19.93 -0.38
CA PRO A 63 3.58 -21.07 -1.13
C PRO A 63 3.06 -20.66 -2.52
N LYS A 64 3.33 -21.48 -3.54
CA LYS A 64 2.90 -21.21 -4.92
C LYS A 64 1.42 -20.85 -5.02
N ALA A 65 0.55 -21.55 -4.30
CA ALA A 65 -0.90 -21.28 -4.30
C ALA A 65 -1.26 -19.92 -3.65
N VAL A 66 -0.43 -19.38 -2.75
CA VAL A 66 -0.57 -18.03 -2.21
C VAL A 66 -0.21 -17.01 -3.29
N MET A 67 0.92 -17.23 -3.99
CA MET A 67 1.34 -16.39 -5.10
C MET A 67 0.32 -16.37 -6.25
N GLU A 68 -0.27 -17.54 -6.59
CA GLU A 68 -1.38 -17.65 -7.54
C GLU A 68 -2.61 -16.84 -7.09
N GLY A 69 -2.91 -16.90 -5.79
CA GLY A 69 -3.98 -16.09 -5.19
C GLY A 69 -3.72 -14.59 -5.32
N ILE A 70 -2.53 -14.13 -4.95
CA ILE A 70 -2.11 -12.73 -5.09
C ILE A 70 -2.19 -12.31 -6.55
N GLN A 71 -1.61 -13.08 -7.47
CA GLN A 71 -1.66 -12.80 -8.91
C GLN A 71 -3.11 -12.67 -9.41
N GLY A 72 -4.01 -13.57 -8.98
CA GLY A 72 -5.42 -13.49 -9.32
C GLY A 72 -6.06 -12.17 -8.88
N GLU A 73 -5.73 -11.67 -7.68
CA GLU A 73 -6.20 -10.37 -7.20
C GLU A 73 -5.64 -9.21 -8.04
N LEU A 74 -4.34 -9.26 -8.39
CA LEU A 74 -3.75 -8.24 -9.26
C LEU A 74 -4.43 -8.18 -10.62
N GLN A 75 -4.80 -9.32 -11.21
CA GLN A 75 -5.54 -9.36 -12.46
C GLN A 75 -6.93 -8.72 -12.33
N ARG A 76 -7.65 -8.96 -11.23
CA ARG A 76 -8.95 -8.34 -10.94
C ARG A 76 -8.83 -6.81 -10.81
N ILE A 77 -7.76 -6.32 -10.16
CA ILE A 77 -7.47 -4.87 -10.07
C ILE A 77 -7.20 -4.30 -11.46
N ILE A 78 -6.35 -4.93 -12.26
CA ILE A 78 -6.00 -4.50 -13.63
C ILE A 78 -7.25 -4.49 -14.53
N GLN A 79 -8.14 -5.47 -14.37
CA GLN A 79 -9.40 -5.56 -15.11
C GLN A 79 -10.47 -4.54 -14.66
N GLY A 80 -10.19 -3.80 -13.56
CA GLY A 80 -11.07 -2.74 -13.08
C GLY A 80 -12.27 -3.23 -12.26
N GLU A 81 -12.15 -4.36 -11.56
CA GLU A 81 -13.23 -4.85 -10.69
C GLU A 81 -13.59 -3.82 -9.60
N GLU A 82 -12.60 -3.06 -9.08
CA GLU A 82 -12.84 -1.95 -8.17
C GLU A 82 -12.93 -0.62 -8.94
N ALA A 83 -14.15 -0.17 -9.23
CA ALA A 83 -14.41 1.05 -9.98
C ALA A 83 -14.44 2.33 -9.14
N LEU A 84 -14.50 2.22 -7.79
CA LEU A 84 -14.67 3.39 -6.90
C LEU A 84 -13.49 4.39 -6.94
N TRP A 85 -12.33 3.95 -7.39
CA TRP A 85 -11.12 4.78 -7.40
C TRP A 85 -11.06 5.78 -8.56
N THR A 86 -11.89 5.57 -9.56
CA THR A 86 -11.95 6.42 -10.76
C THR A 86 -13.34 6.99 -10.95
N SER A 87 -13.43 8.15 -11.55
CA SER A 87 -14.72 8.74 -11.94
C SER A 87 -14.81 8.83 -13.45
N ILE A 88 -15.06 7.70 -14.12
CA ILE A 88 -15.15 7.61 -15.58
C ILE A 88 -16.12 8.67 -16.13
N ALA A 89 -17.25 8.92 -15.45
CA ALA A 89 -18.21 9.92 -15.86
C ALA A 89 -17.64 11.36 -15.91
N LYS A 90 -16.62 11.66 -15.10
CA LYS A 90 -15.99 12.98 -15.05
C LYS A 90 -14.74 13.09 -15.92
N THR A 91 -13.92 12.05 -15.96
CA THR A 91 -12.60 12.09 -16.55
C THR A 91 -12.48 11.30 -17.85
N GLY A 92 -13.40 10.36 -18.09
CA GLY A 92 -13.27 9.38 -19.16
C GLY A 92 -12.21 8.30 -18.90
N ILE A 93 -11.53 8.35 -17.73
CA ILE A 93 -10.40 7.48 -17.41
C ILE A 93 -10.81 6.48 -16.33
N GLY A 94 -10.69 5.20 -16.62
CA GLY A 94 -10.90 4.09 -15.69
C GLY A 94 -9.66 3.21 -15.58
N ALA A 95 -9.78 2.05 -14.95
CA ALA A 95 -8.67 1.10 -14.81
C ALA A 95 -8.13 0.67 -16.19
N ARG A 96 -9.01 0.46 -17.18
CA ARG A 96 -8.60 0.08 -18.54
C ARG A 96 -7.61 1.06 -19.14
N GLU A 97 -7.87 2.35 -19.03
CA GLU A 97 -7.00 3.40 -19.59
C GLU A 97 -5.71 3.52 -18.77
N LEU A 98 -5.79 3.37 -17.44
CA LEU A 98 -4.61 3.43 -16.56
C LEU A 98 -3.63 2.28 -16.84
N PHE A 99 -4.15 1.06 -17.07
CA PHE A 99 -3.34 -0.13 -17.35
C PHE A 99 -3.17 -0.42 -18.84
N ALA A 100 -3.63 0.48 -19.73
CA ALA A 100 -3.52 0.26 -21.18
C ALA A 100 -2.07 0.04 -21.61
N GLU A 101 -1.88 -0.98 -22.46
CA GLU A 101 -0.60 -1.25 -23.12
C GLU A 101 -0.35 -0.25 -24.27
N ASP A 102 -1.43 0.24 -24.86
CA ASP A 102 -1.37 1.29 -25.86
C ASP A 102 -0.72 2.55 -25.27
N GLY A 103 0.28 3.07 -25.96
CA GLY A 103 1.07 4.21 -25.51
C GLY A 103 2.09 3.90 -24.40
N ALA A 104 2.13 2.71 -23.81
CA ALA A 104 3.12 2.34 -22.79
C ALA A 104 4.54 2.53 -23.30
N ALA A 105 4.81 2.10 -24.55
CA ALA A 105 6.10 2.28 -25.20
C ALA A 105 6.56 3.75 -25.25
N GLU A 106 5.65 4.70 -25.45
CA GLU A 106 5.95 6.13 -25.46
C GLU A 106 6.37 6.66 -24.08
N TRP A 107 5.77 6.13 -23.00
CA TRP A 107 6.15 6.45 -21.64
C TRP A 107 7.54 5.88 -21.29
N LEU A 108 7.79 4.65 -21.67
CA LEU A 108 9.03 3.94 -21.37
C LEU A 108 10.21 4.42 -22.24
N ALA A 109 9.96 4.89 -23.47
CA ALA A 109 10.98 5.39 -24.38
C ALA A 109 11.28 6.87 -24.20
N SER A 110 10.60 7.61 -23.31
CA SER A 110 10.92 9.01 -23.07
C SER A 110 12.31 9.17 -22.41
N PRO A 111 12.98 10.31 -22.55
CA PRO A 111 14.28 10.53 -21.92
C PRO A 111 14.26 10.26 -20.42
N GLN A 112 15.45 10.05 -19.84
CA GLN A 112 15.60 9.87 -18.39
C GLN A 112 15.08 11.09 -17.63
N GLY A 113 14.29 10.86 -16.59
CA GLY A 113 13.80 11.86 -15.64
C GLY A 113 14.53 11.73 -14.30
N ASP A 114 14.31 12.71 -13.43
CA ASP A 114 14.89 12.74 -12.10
C ASP A 114 13.80 12.42 -11.05
N PRO A 115 13.86 11.29 -10.33
CA PRO A 115 12.91 10.95 -9.25
C PRO A 115 12.84 12.02 -8.15
N GLU A 116 13.88 12.84 -7.98
CA GLU A 116 13.92 13.99 -7.06
C GLU A 116 12.74 14.95 -7.29
N ASP A 117 12.31 15.13 -8.52
CA ASP A 117 11.15 15.94 -8.88
C ASP A 117 9.86 15.51 -8.18
N MET A 118 9.66 14.20 -8.02
CA MET A 118 8.52 13.63 -7.27
C MET A 118 8.71 13.83 -5.77
N VAL A 119 9.93 13.63 -5.26
CA VAL A 119 10.28 13.82 -3.85
C VAL A 119 10.07 15.28 -3.42
N LEU A 120 10.45 16.24 -4.25
CA LEU A 120 10.20 17.66 -4.00
C LEU A 120 8.69 17.96 -3.93
N ALA A 121 7.89 17.40 -4.84
CA ALA A 121 6.44 17.54 -4.79
C ALA A 121 5.83 16.93 -3.52
N LEU A 122 6.31 15.78 -3.07
CA LEU A 122 5.90 15.18 -1.80
C LEU A 122 6.27 16.10 -0.61
N SER A 123 7.46 16.70 -0.64
CA SER A 123 7.96 17.58 0.43
C SER A 123 7.13 18.86 0.60
N HIS A 124 6.46 19.34 -0.44
CA HIS A 124 5.55 20.49 -0.37
C HIS A 124 4.36 20.23 0.57
N HIS A 125 3.99 19.00 0.82
CA HIS A 125 2.94 18.67 1.81
C HIS A 125 3.41 18.94 3.24
N GLY A 126 4.72 19.04 3.45
CA GLY A 126 5.34 19.35 4.74
C GLY A 126 4.93 18.36 5.83
N GLN A 127 4.47 18.91 6.95
CA GLN A 127 4.06 18.13 8.12
C GLN A 127 2.53 17.96 8.20
N GLN A 128 1.81 18.11 7.10
CA GLN A 128 0.36 17.99 7.05
C GLN A 128 -0.05 16.61 6.53
N LEU A 129 -0.85 15.91 7.29
CA LEU A 129 -1.48 14.67 6.82
C LEU A 129 -2.37 14.95 5.61
N LYS A 130 -2.19 14.21 4.54
CA LYS A 130 -2.99 14.30 3.32
C LYS A 130 -3.71 12.97 3.06
N GLN A 131 -5.06 13.02 3.03
CA GLN A 131 -5.91 11.87 2.71
C GLN A 131 -5.45 10.57 3.38
N SER A 132 -5.27 10.60 4.71
CA SER A 132 -4.89 9.39 5.47
C SER A 132 -3.56 8.77 5.00
N GLY A 133 -2.58 9.59 4.58
CA GLY A 133 -1.26 9.15 4.17
C GLY A 133 -1.12 8.63 2.75
N HIS A 134 -2.17 8.74 1.90
CA HIS A 134 -2.13 8.21 0.53
C HIS A 134 -0.97 8.78 -0.30
N ASN A 135 -0.68 10.08 -0.19
CA ASN A 135 0.45 10.70 -0.86
C ASN A 135 1.77 9.97 -0.55
N THR A 136 2.04 9.69 0.73
CA THR A 136 3.26 9.00 1.18
C THR A 136 3.25 7.53 0.73
N ILE A 137 2.12 6.84 0.86
CA ILE A 137 1.97 5.42 0.46
C ILE A 137 2.25 5.24 -1.03
N PHE A 138 1.65 6.08 -1.89
CA PHE A 138 1.84 5.97 -3.34
C PHE A 138 3.26 6.38 -3.74
N ALA A 139 3.81 7.43 -3.10
CA ALA A 139 5.16 7.89 -3.35
C ALA A 139 6.20 6.81 -3.02
N ALA A 140 6.12 6.19 -1.84
CA ALA A 140 7.10 5.21 -1.40
C ALA A 140 7.18 4.00 -2.33
N LEU A 141 6.02 3.45 -2.75
CA LEU A 141 5.97 2.32 -3.68
C LEU A 141 6.53 2.69 -5.06
N ALA A 142 6.19 3.87 -5.58
CA ALA A 142 6.70 4.32 -6.86
C ALA A 142 8.20 4.64 -6.81
N LEU A 143 8.68 5.31 -5.76
CA LEU A 143 10.11 5.62 -5.59
C LEU A 143 10.94 4.35 -5.43
N ARG A 144 10.42 3.32 -4.74
CA ARG A 144 11.07 2.03 -4.66
C ARG A 144 11.22 1.41 -6.05
N ALA A 145 10.15 1.42 -6.86
CA ALA A 145 10.19 0.91 -8.22
C ALA A 145 11.24 1.65 -9.09
N LEU A 146 11.33 2.98 -8.96
CA LEU A 146 12.32 3.76 -9.70
C LEU A 146 13.75 3.58 -9.18
N LYS A 147 13.94 3.27 -7.88
CA LYS A 147 15.25 3.00 -7.31
C LYS A 147 15.77 1.62 -7.72
N ASP A 148 14.91 0.60 -7.65
CA ASP A 148 15.27 -0.78 -7.97
C ASP A 148 15.42 -0.98 -9.50
N HIS A 149 14.70 -0.16 -10.29
CA HIS A 149 14.68 -0.17 -11.75
C HIS A 149 14.87 1.24 -12.34
N PRO A 150 16.10 1.80 -12.28
CA PRO A 150 16.38 3.17 -12.72
C PRO A 150 16.04 3.43 -14.19
N GLU A 151 16.07 2.40 -15.04
CA GLU A 151 15.68 2.49 -16.44
C GLU A 151 14.22 2.89 -16.66
N LEU A 152 13.35 2.68 -15.64
CA LEU A 152 11.95 3.09 -15.65
C LEU A 152 11.76 4.56 -15.21
N ALA A 153 12.80 5.23 -14.69
CA ALA A 153 12.72 6.64 -14.27
C ALA A 153 12.73 7.58 -15.47
N THR A 154 11.79 7.41 -16.39
CA THR A 154 11.67 8.27 -17.58
C THR A 154 10.96 9.58 -17.23
N GLN A 155 11.19 10.64 -18.02
CA GLN A 155 10.56 11.96 -17.82
C GLN A 155 9.04 11.88 -17.73
N LYS A 156 8.40 11.06 -18.59
CA LYS A 156 6.93 10.92 -18.57
C LYS A 156 6.44 10.26 -17.29
N ILE A 157 7.11 9.21 -16.82
CA ILE A 157 6.77 8.52 -15.58
C ILE A 157 6.98 9.44 -14.39
N VAL A 158 8.15 10.06 -14.26
CA VAL A 158 8.46 10.98 -13.15
C VAL A 158 7.51 12.18 -13.16
N HIS A 159 7.23 12.77 -14.33
CA HIS A 159 6.26 13.87 -14.44
C HIS A 159 4.85 13.44 -14.02
N GLY A 160 4.40 12.26 -14.43
CA GLY A 160 3.09 11.74 -14.04
C GLY A 160 2.98 11.53 -12.52
N LEU A 161 4.01 10.96 -11.90
CA LEU A 161 4.09 10.78 -10.45
C LEU A 161 4.13 12.13 -9.71
N LYS A 162 4.91 13.09 -10.18
CA LYS A 162 4.91 14.47 -9.66
C LYS A 162 3.52 15.09 -9.71
N ARG A 163 2.83 14.97 -10.84
CA ARG A 163 1.45 15.46 -11.02
C ARG A 163 0.48 14.80 -10.06
N LEU A 164 0.64 13.48 -9.81
CA LEU A 164 -0.16 12.77 -8.83
C LEU A 164 0.08 13.33 -7.42
N MET A 165 1.31 13.58 -7.03
CA MET A 165 1.62 14.20 -5.72
C MET A 165 0.99 15.58 -5.60
N GLN A 166 1.10 16.44 -6.60
CA GLN A 166 0.51 17.77 -6.60
C GLN A 166 -1.02 17.79 -6.40
N GLN A 167 -1.72 16.71 -6.77
CA GLN A 167 -3.15 16.62 -6.52
C GLN A 167 -3.51 16.49 -5.03
N PHE A 168 -2.54 16.19 -4.17
CA PHE A 168 -2.73 16.17 -2.73
C PHE A 168 -2.48 17.53 -2.05
N ASP A 169 -1.98 18.57 -2.75
CA ASP A 169 -1.61 19.86 -2.14
C ASP A 169 -2.73 20.45 -1.28
N GLN A 170 -3.96 20.45 -1.80
CA GLN A 170 -5.13 20.98 -1.11
C GLN A 170 -5.99 19.90 -0.44
N ALA A 171 -5.52 18.64 -0.41
CA ALA A 171 -6.29 17.57 0.18
C ALA A 171 -6.36 17.71 1.71
N PRO A 172 -7.54 17.42 2.31
CA PRO A 172 -7.68 17.41 3.75
C PRO A 172 -6.95 16.20 4.37
N PRO A 173 -6.77 16.17 5.69
CA PRO A 173 -6.14 15.03 6.39
C PRO A 173 -6.84 13.68 6.18
N GLY A 174 -8.10 13.70 5.81
CA GLY A 174 -8.99 12.57 5.74
C GLY A 174 -10.28 12.88 6.49
N ARG A 175 -11.13 11.87 6.67
CA ARG A 175 -12.37 12.02 7.43
C ARG A 175 -12.63 10.78 8.28
N GLY A 176 -13.31 10.98 9.41
CA GLY A 176 -13.75 9.95 10.32
C GLY A 176 -15.23 10.03 10.64
N TYR A 177 -15.84 8.90 10.96
CA TYR A 177 -17.24 8.80 11.36
C TYR A 177 -17.34 8.80 12.89
N PHE A 178 -18.08 9.76 13.43
CA PHE A 178 -18.24 9.98 14.86
C PHE A 178 -19.61 9.51 15.40
N GLY A 179 -20.19 8.49 14.75
CA GLY A 179 -21.49 7.94 15.11
C GLY A 179 -22.67 8.76 14.55
N LYS A 180 -23.90 8.26 14.75
CA LYS A 180 -25.13 8.85 14.19
C LYS A 180 -25.35 10.30 14.59
N ALA A 181 -24.91 10.71 15.79
CA ALA A 181 -25.13 12.05 16.31
C ALA A 181 -24.29 13.12 15.60
N GLN A 182 -23.05 12.81 15.23
CA GLN A 182 -22.10 13.78 14.64
C GLN A 182 -21.81 13.51 13.14
N GLY A 183 -22.01 12.27 12.68
CA GLY A 183 -21.76 11.88 11.30
C GLY A 183 -20.28 11.90 10.93
N TRP A 184 -19.99 12.26 9.67
CA TRP A 184 -18.63 12.31 9.12
C TRP A 184 -18.01 13.70 9.34
N LEU A 185 -16.84 13.72 9.99
CA LEU A 185 -16.02 14.93 10.18
C LEU A 185 -14.71 14.78 9.39
N THR A 186 -14.25 15.87 8.77
CA THR A 186 -12.89 15.94 8.21
C THR A 186 -11.89 16.22 9.34
N GLY A 187 -10.61 15.83 9.13
CA GLY A 187 -9.58 16.11 10.15
C GLY A 187 -9.47 17.58 10.54
N ASN A 188 -9.79 18.50 9.62
CA ASN A 188 -9.81 19.94 9.92
C ASN A 188 -10.95 20.38 10.86
N GLN A 189 -11.97 19.54 11.06
CA GLN A 189 -13.11 19.79 11.96
C GLN A 189 -12.92 19.11 13.32
N ILE A 190 -11.88 18.29 13.47
CA ILE A 190 -11.61 17.54 14.70
C ILE A 190 -10.63 18.34 15.55
N THR A 191 -11.03 18.62 16.79
CA THR A 191 -10.13 19.18 17.80
C THR A 191 -9.72 18.06 18.74
N LEU A 192 -8.43 17.74 18.76
CA LEU A 192 -7.87 16.77 19.70
C LEU A 192 -7.63 17.47 21.05
N ASP A 193 -8.13 16.91 22.12
CA ASP A 193 -7.80 17.37 23.47
C ASP A 193 -6.38 16.91 23.90
N ALA A 194 -5.93 17.37 25.07
CA ALA A 194 -4.58 17.07 25.55
C ALA A 194 -4.38 15.56 25.83
N SER A 195 -5.44 14.82 26.17
CA SER A 195 -5.36 13.38 26.45
C SER A 195 -5.25 12.53 25.18
N GLN A 196 -5.64 13.09 24.04
CA GLN A 196 -5.59 12.44 22.72
C GLN A 196 -4.25 12.69 22.00
N LYS A 197 -3.49 13.71 22.46
CA LYS A 197 -2.17 14.00 21.90
C LYS A 197 -1.15 13.03 22.46
N ARG A 198 -0.25 12.57 21.61
CA ARG A 198 0.80 11.61 21.94
C ARG A 198 2.18 12.28 21.89
N THR A 199 3.14 11.65 22.54
CA THR A 199 4.56 12.07 22.42
C THR A 199 5.01 11.94 20.96
N PRO A 200 5.68 12.94 20.39
CA PRO A 200 6.17 12.88 19.04
C PRO A 200 7.10 11.68 18.77
N PHE A 201 6.93 11.02 17.66
CA PHE A 201 7.89 10.03 17.18
C PHE A 201 9.24 10.69 16.92
N ILE A 202 10.31 10.10 17.48
CA ILE A 202 11.69 10.60 17.32
C ILE A 202 12.51 9.73 16.34
N SER A 203 12.05 8.52 16.05
CA SER A 203 12.69 7.61 15.11
C SER A 203 11.67 6.71 14.42
N MET A 204 12.09 6.11 13.29
CA MET A 204 11.27 5.16 12.57
C MET A 204 11.02 3.88 13.39
N ASP A 205 12.04 3.37 14.09
CA ASP A 205 11.92 2.18 14.93
C ASP A 205 10.89 2.39 16.06
N GLN A 206 10.92 3.55 16.74
CA GLN A 206 9.92 3.89 17.73
C GLN A 206 8.51 3.94 17.12
N ALA A 207 8.38 4.55 15.95
CA ALA A 207 7.08 4.65 15.29
C ALA A 207 6.52 3.27 14.90
N ILE A 208 7.37 2.38 14.38
CA ILE A 208 6.99 1.00 14.05
C ILE A 208 6.53 0.27 15.31
N GLN A 209 7.35 0.30 16.36
CA GLN A 209 7.05 -0.40 17.61
C GLN A 209 5.70 0.06 18.17
N GLU A 210 5.50 1.38 18.31
CA GLU A 210 4.28 1.95 18.90
C GLU A 210 3.03 1.69 18.03
N VAL A 211 3.13 1.84 16.72
CA VAL A 211 2.01 1.56 15.81
C VAL A 211 1.62 0.09 15.86
N MET A 212 2.58 -0.82 15.89
CA MET A 212 2.30 -2.26 15.91
C MET A 212 1.78 -2.75 17.26
N GLU A 213 2.26 -2.19 18.39
CA GLU A 213 1.68 -2.44 19.72
C GLU A 213 0.22 -1.99 19.80
N LEU A 214 -0.06 -0.78 19.30
CA LEU A 214 -1.42 -0.25 19.27
C LEU A 214 -2.31 -1.06 18.32
N PHE A 215 -1.80 -1.44 17.16
CA PHE A 215 -2.52 -2.30 16.23
C PHE A 215 -2.93 -3.61 16.88
N ALA A 216 -1.98 -4.31 17.53
CA ALA A 216 -2.25 -5.58 18.20
C ALA A 216 -3.36 -5.48 19.27
N ARG A 217 -3.45 -4.34 19.97
CA ARG A 217 -4.40 -4.11 21.05
C ARG A 217 -5.74 -3.53 20.59
N GLU A 218 -5.71 -2.59 19.66
CA GLU A 218 -6.87 -1.75 19.34
C GLU A 218 -7.64 -2.21 18.09
N VAL A 219 -7.10 -3.16 17.29
CA VAL A 219 -7.73 -3.59 16.02
C VAL A 219 -9.14 -4.13 16.19
N ILE A 220 -9.46 -4.70 17.36
CA ILE A 220 -10.78 -5.26 17.66
C ILE A 220 -11.87 -4.18 17.79
N GLN A 221 -11.49 -2.94 18.09
CA GLN A 221 -12.43 -1.83 18.19
C GLN A 221 -12.88 -1.39 16.80
N ARG A 222 -14.19 -1.31 16.61
CA ARG A 222 -14.75 -0.94 15.31
C ARG A 222 -14.77 0.58 15.15
N ARG A 223 -13.72 1.11 14.56
CA ARG A 223 -13.60 2.53 14.20
C ARG A 223 -13.75 2.70 12.69
N GLN A 224 -14.36 3.79 12.23
CA GLN A 224 -14.55 4.03 10.80
C GLN A 224 -14.04 5.40 10.39
N GLY A 225 -13.02 5.42 9.58
CA GLY A 225 -12.44 6.66 9.05
C GLY A 225 -10.93 6.63 8.99
N PHE A 226 -10.36 7.68 8.43
CA PHE A 226 -8.92 7.83 8.20
C PHE A 226 -8.26 6.60 7.58
N GLY A 227 -9.03 5.83 6.79
CA GLY A 227 -8.56 4.59 6.17
C GLY A 227 -8.32 3.41 7.12
N GLY A 228 -8.57 3.59 8.42
CA GLY A 228 -8.42 2.53 9.42
C GLY A 228 -6.99 2.03 9.55
N TRP A 229 -6.85 0.86 10.16
CA TRP A 229 -5.57 0.20 10.31
C TRP A 229 -4.90 -0.16 8.98
N PHE A 230 -5.66 -0.34 7.90
CA PHE A 230 -5.11 -0.52 6.56
C PHE A 230 -4.15 0.61 6.18
N HIS A 231 -4.58 1.87 6.38
CA HIS A 231 -3.75 3.02 6.03
C HIS A 231 -2.66 3.31 7.05
N LEU A 232 -2.90 3.10 8.34
CA LEU A 232 -1.85 3.26 9.36
C LEU A 232 -0.67 2.31 9.11
N ILE A 233 -0.94 1.03 8.85
CA ILE A 233 0.08 0.05 8.48
C ILE A 233 0.79 0.47 7.20
N ASN A 234 0.05 0.79 6.14
CA ASN A 234 0.64 1.19 4.87
C ASN A 234 1.42 2.49 4.96
N HIS A 235 0.96 3.47 5.76
CA HIS A 235 1.67 4.74 5.96
C HIS A 235 2.99 4.53 6.72
N THR A 236 2.96 3.71 7.78
CA THR A 236 4.16 3.35 8.54
C THR A 236 5.17 2.61 7.66
N ALA A 237 4.73 1.61 6.90
CA ALA A 237 5.58 0.86 5.98
C ALA A 237 6.14 1.76 4.84
N ALA A 238 5.36 2.71 4.35
CA ALA A 238 5.82 3.68 3.36
C ALA A 238 6.94 4.56 3.91
N LEU A 239 6.83 5.05 5.14
CA LEU A 239 7.88 5.84 5.79
C LEU A 239 9.14 5.00 6.04
N GLN A 240 8.98 3.74 6.46
CA GLN A 240 10.11 2.82 6.60
C GLN A 240 10.80 2.59 5.25
N SER A 241 10.04 2.43 4.16
CA SER A 241 10.61 2.30 2.82
C SER A 241 11.38 3.55 2.40
N LEU A 242 10.86 4.76 2.67
CA LEU A 242 11.57 6.02 2.41
C LEU A 242 12.86 6.11 3.21
N HIS A 243 12.84 5.71 4.49
CA HIS A 243 14.03 5.65 5.34
C HIS A 243 15.10 4.70 4.75
N HIS A 244 14.73 3.46 4.42
CA HIS A 244 15.63 2.48 3.81
C HIS A 244 16.17 2.90 2.45
N MET A 245 15.43 3.71 1.71
CA MET A 245 15.90 4.27 0.44
C MET A 245 16.85 5.46 0.60
N GLY A 246 17.02 5.99 1.83
CA GLY A 246 17.88 7.15 2.12
C GLY A 246 17.16 8.51 2.01
N TRP A 247 15.83 8.52 1.87
CA TRP A 247 15.01 9.74 1.88
C TRP A 247 14.71 10.19 3.32
N GLU A 248 15.77 10.43 4.08
CA GLU A 248 15.67 10.69 5.53
C GLU A 248 14.85 11.95 5.85
N SER A 249 15.03 13.03 5.09
CA SER A 249 14.27 14.28 5.29
C SER A 249 12.76 14.06 5.12
N GLN A 250 12.35 13.28 4.13
CA GLN A 250 10.95 12.93 3.86
C GLN A 250 10.39 12.00 4.94
N CYS A 251 11.21 11.07 5.42
CA CYS A 251 10.85 10.20 6.55
C CYS A 251 10.59 11.04 7.81
N GLN A 252 11.48 11.96 8.17
CA GLN A 252 11.34 12.83 9.35
C GLN A 252 10.09 13.75 9.27
N LEU A 253 9.82 14.33 8.10
CA LEU A 253 8.56 15.06 7.89
C LEU A 253 7.34 14.15 8.05
N GLY A 254 7.45 12.95 7.51
CA GLY A 254 6.40 11.93 7.53
C GLY A 254 6.08 11.39 8.92
N LEU A 255 7.05 11.30 9.84
CA LEU A 255 6.79 10.86 11.22
C LEU A 255 5.74 11.73 11.92
N LYS A 256 5.75 13.06 11.67
CA LYS A 256 4.73 13.97 12.22
C LYS A 256 3.36 13.73 11.60
N THR A 257 3.31 13.43 10.30
CA THR A 257 2.04 13.12 9.63
C THR A 257 1.50 11.76 10.05
N LEU A 258 2.35 10.78 10.30
CA LEU A 258 1.96 9.48 10.84
C LEU A 258 1.40 9.62 12.26
N GLN A 259 2.05 10.41 13.11
CA GLN A 259 1.53 10.69 14.45
C GLN A 259 0.13 11.34 14.39
N GLN A 260 -0.03 12.38 13.58
CA GLN A 260 -1.33 13.03 13.37
C GLN A 260 -2.38 12.03 12.86
N HIS A 261 -1.99 11.13 11.95
CA HIS A 261 -2.87 10.07 11.43
C HIS A 261 -3.33 9.14 12.55
N LEU A 262 -2.41 8.69 13.39
CA LEU A 262 -2.68 7.82 14.52
C LEU A 262 -3.58 8.50 15.54
N GLU A 263 -3.31 9.75 15.90
CA GLU A 263 -4.12 10.54 16.84
C GLU A 263 -5.55 10.71 16.33
N TYR A 264 -5.75 11.08 15.07
CA TYR A 264 -7.09 11.19 14.48
C TYR A 264 -7.84 9.86 14.48
N TYR A 265 -7.15 8.77 14.16
CA TYR A 265 -7.76 7.44 14.14
C TYR A 265 -8.16 6.98 15.54
N LEU A 266 -7.30 7.16 16.55
CA LEU A 266 -7.58 6.79 17.92
C LEU A 266 -8.65 7.68 18.59
N ALA A 267 -8.84 8.90 18.10
CA ALA A 267 -9.91 9.80 18.55
C ALA A 267 -11.31 9.37 18.06
N LEU A 268 -11.40 8.48 17.06
CA LEU A 268 -12.68 7.95 16.61
C LEU A 268 -13.33 7.09 17.70
N PRO A 269 -14.66 7.17 17.88
CA PRO A 269 -15.37 6.32 18.81
C PRO A 269 -15.31 4.85 18.39
N ASP A 270 -15.41 3.95 19.35
CA ASP A 270 -15.74 2.56 19.07
C ASP A 270 -17.21 2.46 18.64
N LEU A 271 -17.44 1.95 17.45
CA LEU A 271 -18.76 1.84 16.82
C LEU A 271 -19.29 0.39 16.86
N THR A 272 -18.73 -0.46 17.72
CA THR A 272 -19.12 -1.87 17.83
C THR A 272 -20.62 -2.02 18.10
N ASP A 273 -21.17 -1.20 18.97
CA ASP A 273 -22.62 -1.23 19.29
C ASP A 273 -23.48 -0.74 18.11
N GLU A 274 -22.96 0.14 17.27
CA GLU A 274 -23.70 0.70 16.13
C GLU A 274 -23.58 -0.14 14.86
N LEU A 275 -22.39 -0.66 14.58
CA LEU A 275 -22.03 -1.31 13.31
C LEU A 275 -21.76 -2.82 13.45
N GLY A 276 -21.87 -3.36 14.67
CA GLY A 276 -21.52 -4.76 14.99
C GLY A 276 -20.02 -5.00 15.12
N SER A 277 -19.65 -6.15 15.66
CA SER A 277 -18.25 -6.54 15.86
C SER A 277 -17.54 -6.82 14.53
N LEU A 278 -16.22 -6.58 14.52
CA LEU A 278 -15.37 -6.96 13.39
C LEU A 278 -15.30 -8.49 13.31
N GLN A 279 -15.31 -9.01 12.10
CA GLN A 279 -15.04 -10.40 11.83
C GLN A 279 -13.54 -10.64 11.76
N ARG A 280 -13.10 -11.88 11.95
CA ARG A 280 -11.72 -12.30 11.83
C ARG A 280 -11.62 -13.44 10.82
N ALA A 281 -10.65 -13.35 9.91
CA ALA A 281 -10.34 -14.46 9.01
C ALA A 281 -9.96 -15.71 9.83
N SER A 282 -10.48 -16.86 9.43
CA SER A 282 -10.17 -18.14 10.08
C SER A 282 -8.83 -18.73 9.65
N VAL A 283 -8.26 -18.21 8.55
CA VAL A 283 -7.03 -18.70 7.92
C VAL A 283 -6.09 -17.51 7.65
N ASP A 284 -4.81 -17.73 7.92
CA ASP A 284 -3.76 -16.74 7.61
C ASP A 284 -3.58 -16.59 6.09
N PRO A 285 -3.45 -15.37 5.56
CA PRO A 285 -3.19 -15.12 4.13
C PRO A 285 -1.91 -15.76 3.59
N ARG A 286 -0.98 -16.15 4.45
CA ARG A 286 0.22 -16.94 4.06
C ARG A 286 -0.08 -18.41 3.78
N GLN A 287 -1.30 -18.86 4.03
CA GLN A 287 -1.74 -20.23 3.79
C GLN A 287 -2.61 -20.33 2.55
N SER A 288 -2.40 -21.35 1.75
CA SER A 288 -3.13 -21.59 0.50
C SER A 288 -4.64 -21.66 0.67
N ALA A 289 -5.11 -22.18 1.81
CA ALA A 289 -6.53 -22.30 2.11
C ALA A 289 -7.27 -20.96 2.18
N TYR A 290 -6.58 -19.86 2.59
CA TYR A 290 -7.15 -18.51 2.57
C TYR A 290 -7.60 -18.10 1.15
N TRP A 291 -6.78 -18.37 0.14
CA TRP A 291 -7.02 -17.96 -1.25
C TRP A 291 -8.06 -18.81 -1.97
N GLN A 292 -8.46 -19.93 -1.39
CA GLN A 292 -9.50 -20.82 -1.93
C GLN A 292 -10.89 -20.51 -1.35
N GLY A 293 -10.99 -19.67 -0.33
CA GLY A 293 -12.22 -19.37 0.39
C GLY A 293 -12.97 -18.13 -0.10
N SER A 294 -14.02 -17.77 0.64
CA SER A 294 -14.88 -16.59 0.38
C SER A 294 -14.18 -15.24 0.57
N TYR A 295 -13.02 -15.21 1.19
CA TYR A 295 -12.23 -14.00 1.39
C TYR A 295 -11.81 -13.30 0.06
N ARG A 296 -11.91 -14.00 -1.05
CA ARG A 296 -11.68 -13.44 -2.38
C ARG A 296 -12.85 -12.62 -2.93
N GLN A 297 -13.97 -12.59 -2.23
CA GLN A 297 -15.13 -11.82 -2.67
C GLN A 297 -14.86 -10.32 -2.53
N SER A 298 -15.26 -9.57 -3.55
CA SER A 298 -15.18 -8.12 -3.59
C SER A 298 -16.34 -7.57 -4.44
N SER A 299 -16.54 -6.27 -4.38
CA SER A 299 -17.47 -5.57 -5.26
C SER A 299 -16.78 -4.34 -5.85
N GLN A 300 -17.33 -3.82 -6.95
CA GLN A 300 -16.79 -2.61 -7.60
C GLN A 300 -16.69 -1.39 -6.67
N TRP A 301 -17.37 -1.38 -5.53
CA TRP A 301 -17.41 -0.27 -4.57
C TRP A 301 -16.71 -0.57 -3.25
N SER A 302 -16.06 -1.74 -3.10
CA SER A 302 -15.54 -2.16 -1.81
C SER A 302 -14.17 -1.57 -1.46
N GLY A 303 -13.31 -1.34 -2.42
CA GLY A 303 -11.89 -1.00 -2.21
C GLY A 303 -11.07 -2.13 -1.57
N TRP A 304 -11.64 -3.31 -1.42
CA TRP A 304 -11.07 -4.43 -0.68
C TRP A 304 -9.81 -5.01 -1.32
N LEU A 305 -9.84 -5.24 -2.65
CA LEU A 305 -8.72 -5.84 -3.38
C LEU A 305 -7.46 -4.99 -3.26
N THR A 306 -7.60 -3.70 -3.56
CA THR A 306 -6.46 -2.77 -3.53
C THR A 306 -5.91 -2.56 -2.12
N HIS A 307 -6.74 -2.53 -1.09
CA HIS A 307 -6.27 -2.40 0.29
C HIS A 307 -5.62 -3.68 0.78
N ARG A 308 -6.24 -4.84 0.56
CA ARG A 308 -5.72 -6.13 1.00
C ARG A 308 -4.28 -6.35 0.55
N ILE A 309 -4.00 -6.20 -0.74
CA ILE A 309 -2.66 -6.44 -1.29
C ILE A 309 -1.63 -5.47 -0.70
N LYS A 310 -1.93 -4.15 -0.68
CA LYS A 310 -1.02 -3.17 -0.08
C LYS A 310 -0.76 -3.45 1.40
N THR A 311 -1.82 -3.79 2.14
CA THR A 311 -1.70 -4.01 3.58
C THR A 311 -0.96 -5.31 3.91
N MET A 312 -1.10 -6.35 3.09
CA MET A 312 -0.28 -7.55 3.22
C MET A 312 1.21 -7.21 3.08
N HIS A 313 1.59 -6.48 2.03
CA HIS A 313 2.98 -6.06 1.83
C HIS A 313 3.47 -5.21 3.01
N GLY A 314 2.75 -4.14 3.35
CA GLY A 314 3.14 -3.24 4.44
C GLY A 314 3.18 -3.94 5.80
N PHE A 315 2.22 -4.81 6.10
CA PHE A 315 2.19 -5.56 7.35
C PHE A 315 3.40 -6.50 7.49
N TYR A 316 3.72 -7.27 6.44
CA TYR A 316 4.85 -8.19 6.51
C TYR A 316 6.18 -7.44 6.68
N GLN A 317 6.36 -6.32 5.96
CA GLN A 317 7.53 -5.46 6.11
C GLN A 317 7.70 -4.96 7.55
N LEU A 318 6.65 -4.43 8.19
CA LEU A 318 6.70 -3.94 9.57
C LEU A 318 6.90 -5.08 10.57
N ARG A 319 6.23 -6.20 10.36
CA ARG A 319 6.34 -7.39 11.22
C ARG A 319 7.77 -7.92 11.31
N GLU A 320 8.50 -7.92 10.20
CA GLU A 320 9.91 -8.35 10.18
C GLU A 320 10.84 -7.42 10.96
N SER A 321 10.47 -6.16 11.10
CA SER A 321 11.23 -5.18 11.87
C SER A 321 11.00 -5.26 13.39
N LEU A 322 10.02 -6.07 13.84
CA LEU A 322 9.78 -6.27 15.26
C LEU A 322 10.81 -7.24 15.84
N ASN A 323 11.36 -6.88 16.99
CA ASN A 323 12.36 -7.73 17.66
C ASN A 323 11.75 -8.78 18.60
N GLU A 324 10.54 -8.52 19.12
CA GLU A 324 9.90 -9.36 20.13
C GLU A 324 8.93 -10.37 19.51
N ASP A 325 9.16 -11.66 19.74
CA ASP A 325 8.32 -12.72 19.21
C ASP A 325 6.87 -12.66 19.75
N GLY A 326 6.69 -12.24 20.99
CA GLY A 326 5.36 -12.06 21.58
C GLY A 326 4.54 -11.00 20.84
N LEU A 327 5.16 -9.87 20.50
CA LEU A 327 4.50 -8.83 19.72
C LEU A 327 4.22 -9.27 18.29
N ARG A 328 5.18 -9.98 17.64
CA ARG A 328 4.94 -10.55 16.31
C ARG A 328 3.71 -11.46 16.29
N GLN A 329 3.58 -12.35 17.26
CA GLN A 329 2.42 -13.24 17.37
C GLN A 329 1.11 -12.49 17.64
N ALA A 330 1.13 -11.48 18.50
CA ALA A 330 -0.03 -10.63 18.75
C ALA A 330 -0.46 -9.87 17.47
N CYS A 331 0.50 -9.34 16.71
CA CYS A 331 0.25 -8.68 15.43
C CYS A 331 -0.27 -9.66 14.37
N ASP A 332 0.28 -10.88 14.27
CA ASP A 332 -0.24 -11.93 13.37
C ASP A 332 -1.71 -12.26 13.67
N HIS A 333 -2.08 -12.34 14.96
CA HIS A 333 -3.46 -12.53 15.37
C HIS A 333 -4.35 -11.34 15.00
N ALA A 334 -3.88 -10.13 15.25
CA ALA A 334 -4.57 -8.87 14.93
C ALA A 334 -4.79 -8.71 13.42
N PHE A 335 -3.81 -9.13 12.61
CA PHE A 335 -3.85 -9.01 11.16
C PHE A 335 -5.03 -9.75 10.53
N LEU A 336 -5.48 -10.84 11.14
CA LEU A 336 -6.64 -11.61 10.66
C LEU A 336 -7.94 -10.79 10.67
N TYR A 337 -8.06 -9.74 11.51
CA TYR A 337 -9.21 -8.82 11.47
C TYR A 337 -9.20 -7.90 10.25
N LEU A 338 -8.02 -7.65 9.67
CA LEU A 338 -7.90 -6.87 8.42
C LEU A 338 -8.08 -7.76 7.18
N MET A 339 -8.01 -9.06 7.33
CA MET A 339 -8.03 -10.02 6.23
C MET A 339 -9.36 -10.80 6.13
N ALA A 340 -10.39 -10.41 6.90
CA ALA A 340 -11.72 -11.04 6.87
C ALA A 340 -12.65 -10.41 5.83
#